data_42cb6307a58c3397fd56e448d8b856a1
#
_entry.id   42cb6307a58c3397fd56e448d8b856a1
#
_cell.length_a   1.000
_cell.length_b   1.000
_cell.length_c   1.000
_cell.angle_alpha   90.00
_cell.angle_beta   90.00
_cell.angle_gamma   90.00
#
_symmetry.space_group_name_H-M   'P 1'
#
loop_
_entity.id
_entity.type
_entity.pdbx_description
1 polymer ?
#
loop_
_entity_poly.entity_id
_entity_poly.type
_entity_poly.pdbx_seq_one_letter_code
_entity_poly.pdbx_strand_id
1 'polypeptide(L)'
;MPDSQAATYTFRIRILGGFYAPPGARRIWRELELTADQTLADLGDAIPPAFGFDDPHLWSFFLSGKPWDRSTEYALPGDDPLDDPKQAAQELPIPQVPADREFLFLFDYGDEWHFGVKLVGTGQPTRPGVRYPRLVATHGQAPPQYPETDEE
;
A
#
# COMPACT_ATOMS: atom_id res chain seq x y z
N MET A 1 -26.69 16.73 2.17
CA MET A 1 -25.69 16.17 1.47
C MET A 1 -24.59 15.63 2.30
N PRO A 2 -24.34 14.47 2.17
CA PRO A 2 -23.32 13.88 3.01
C PRO A 2 -21.97 14.45 2.66
N ASP A 3 -21.18 14.56 3.65
CA ASP A 3 -19.87 15.02 3.45
C ASP A 3 -18.97 13.84 3.29
N SER A 4 -19.10 13.17 2.20
CA SER A 4 -18.26 12.02 1.95
C SER A 4 -16.79 12.40 1.98
N GLN A 5 -16.46 13.66 1.71
CA GLN A 5 -15.08 14.08 1.79
C GLN A 5 -14.53 14.00 3.20
N ALA A 6 -15.39 13.98 4.22
CA ALA A 6 -14.93 13.89 5.60
C ALA A 6 -14.81 12.47 6.09
N ALA A 7 -15.18 11.50 5.29
CA ALA A 7 -15.12 10.10 5.72
C ALA A 7 -13.69 9.59 5.69
N THR A 8 -13.46 8.55 6.45
CA THR A 8 -12.18 7.88 6.49
C THR A 8 -12.34 6.45 6.01
N TYR A 9 -11.24 5.89 5.51
CA TYR A 9 -11.17 4.55 4.96
C TYR A 9 -9.98 3.86 5.59
N THR A 10 -10.19 2.70 6.17
CA THR A 10 -9.12 1.94 6.83
C THR A 10 -8.80 0.71 6.02
N PHE A 11 -7.53 0.59 5.67
CA PHE A 11 -7.03 -0.55 4.90
C PHE A 11 -6.13 -1.39 5.78
N ARG A 12 -6.29 -2.71 5.69
CA ARG A 12 -5.34 -3.63 6.31
C ARG A 12 -4.38 -4.10 5.24
N ILE A 13 -3.09 -3.96 5.53
CA ILE A 13 -2.03 -4.36 4.63
C ILE A 13 -1.26 -5.49 5.29
N ARG A 14 -1.20 -6.65 4.65
CA ARG A 14 -0.45 -7.78 5.18
C ARG A 14 0.64 -8.19 4.20
N ILE A 15 1.72 -8.75 4.73
CA ILE A 15 2.79 -9.24 3.89
C ILE A 15 2.34 -10.56 3.27
N LEU A 16 2.39 -10.67 1.94
CA LEU A 16 2.07 -11.91 1.27
C LEU A 16 3.33 -12.72 0.94
N GLY A 17 4.44 -12.05 0.67
CA GLY A 17 5.69 -12.73 0.33
C GLY A 17 6.70 -11.74 -0.17
N GLY A 18 7.77 -12.26 -0.72
CA GLY A 18 8.85 -11.47 -1.25
C GLY A 18 10.13 -12.25 -1.17
N PHE A 19 11.15 -11.75 -1.88
CA PHE A 19 12.41 -12.46 -1.92
C PHE A 19 13.01 -12.65 -0.53
N TYR A 20 12.84 -11.64 0.34
CA TYR A 20 13.38 -11.69 1.69
C TYR A 20 12.30 -11.91 2.75
N ALA A 21 11.10 -12.29 2.38
CA ALA A 21 10.04 -12.47 3.35
C ALA A 21 10.29 -13.72 4.19
N PRO A 22 10.27 -13.60 5.53
CA PRO A 22 10.52 -14.75 6.39
C PRO A 22 9.31 -15.66 6.49
N PRO A 23 9.50 -16.88 7.00
CA PRO A 23 8.35 -17.73 7.29
C PRO A 23 7.40 -17.03 8.27
N GLY A 24 6.12 -17.18 8.05
CA GLY A 24 5.13 -16.56 8.92
C GLY A 24 4.83 -15.11 8.59
N ALA A 25 5.45 -14.56 7.52
CA ALA A 25 5.25 -13.16 7.19
C ALA A 25 3.79 -12.82 6.94
N ARG A 26 2.98 -13.77 6.50
CA ARG A 26 1.57 -13.50 6.22
C ARG A 26 0.75 -13.16 7.45
N ARG A 27 1.29 -13.38 8.63
CA ARG A 27 0.63 -13.00 9.88
C ARG A 27 0.95 -11.59 10.32
N ILE A 28 1.80 -10.89 9.59
CA ILE A 28 2.22 -9.54 9.93
C ILE A 28 1.41 -8.56 9.12
N TRP A 29 0.75 -7.63 9.79
CA TRP A 29 -0.06 -6.65 9.08
C TRP A 29 -0.06 -5.30 9.81
N ARG A 30 -0.48 -4.28 9.06
CA ARG A 30 -0.64 -2.91 9.54
C ARG A 30 -1.98 -2.39 9.04
N GLU A 31 -2.57 -1.47 9.77
CA GLU A 31 -3.77 -0.79 9.28
C GLU A 31 -3.52 0.69 9.15
N LEU A 32 -3.87 1.22 7.99
CA LEU A 32 -3.69 2.62 7.66
C LEU A 32 -5.04 3.24 7.37
N GLU A 33 -5.25 4.42 7.92
CA GLU A 33 -6.48 5.17 7.72
C GLU A 33 -6.20 6.36 6.81
N LEU A 34 -7.03 6.51 5.79
CA LEU A 34 -6.91 7.61 4.82
C LEU A 34 -8.24 8.34 4.73
N THR A 35 -8.21 9.53 4.15
CA THR A 35 -9.42 10.30 3.93
C THR A 35 -9.93 10.14 2.51
N ALA A 36 -11.19 10.51 2.30
CA ALA A 36 -11.82 10.36 1.00
C ALA A 36 -11.17 11.21 -0.09
N ASP A 37 -10.47 12.28 0.29
CA ASP A 37 -9.82 13.15 -0.68
C ASP A 37 -8.37 12.75 -0.96
N GLN A 38 -7.90 11.67 -0.38
CA GLN A 38 -6.58 11.15 -0.70
C GLN A 38 -6.67 10.15 -1.85
N THR A 39 -5.53 9.72 -2.35
CA THR A 39 -5.47 8.88 -3.53
C THR A 39 -4.69 7.61 -3.25
N LEU A 40 -4.70 6.72 -4.23
CA LEU A 40 -3.93 5.49 -4.14
C LEU A 40 -2.43 5.78 -4.00
N ALA A 41 -1.95 6.91 -4.55
CA ALA A 41 -0.55 7.29 -4.36
C ALA A 41 -0.24 7.56 -2.88
N ASP A 42 -1.16 8.20 -2.17
CA ASP A 42 -0.95 8.44 -0.74
C ASP A 42 -0.87 7.12 0.03
N LEU A 43 -1.69 6.15 -0.34
CA LEU A 43 -1.63 4.84 0.29
C LEU A 43 -0.29 4.16 -0.02
N GLY A 44 0.13 4.17 -1.29
CA GLY A 44 1.39 3.53 -1.67
C GLY A 44 2.58 4.12 -0.95
N ASP A 45 2.60 5.45 -0.79
CA ASP A 45 3.72 6.10 -0.09
C ASP A 45 3.71 5.77 1.40
N ALA A 46 2.58 5.41 1.96
CA ALA A 46 2.46 5.16 3.39
C ALA A 46 2.76 3.71 3.78
N ILE A 47 2.67 2.78 2.84
CA ILE A 47 2.83 1.36 3.17
C ILE A 47 4.25 1.01 3.60
N PRO A 48 5.31 1.33 2.82
CA PRO A 48 6.64 0.91 3.26
C PRO A 48 7.04 1.46 4.63
N PRO A 49 6.83 2.74 4.94
CA PRO A 49 7.20 3.22 6.27
C PRO A 49 6.40 2.54 7.39
N ALA A 50 5.16 2.12 7.11
CA ALA A 50 4.36 1.44 8.13
C ALA A 50 4.98 0.11 8.54
N PHE A 51 5.80 -0.48 7.68
CA PHE A 51 6.53 -1.70 7.99
C PHE A 51 8.00 -1.42 8.33
N GLY A 52 8.36 -0.15 8.47
CA GLY A 52 9.73 0.20 8.81
C GLY A 52 10.71 0.13 7.65
N PHE A 53 10.20 0.06 6.43
CA PHE A 53 11.05 0.01 5.23
C PHE A 53 11.36 1.46 4.85
N ASP A 54 12.59 1.87 5.06
CA ASP A 54 12.95 3.27 4.87
C ASP A 54 13.78 3.53 3.61
N ASP A 55 14.10 2.49 2.85
CA ASP A 55 14.83 2.65 1.60
C ASP A 55 13.83 2.69 0.46
N PRO A 56 13.69 3.81 -0.24
CA PRO A 56 12.62 3.95 -1.24
C PRO A 56 12.92 3.13 -2.50
N HIS A 57 11.87 2.61 -3.09
CA HIS A 57 11.94 1.87 -4.34
C HIS A 57 10.67 2.11 -5.13
N LEU A 58 10.69 1.74 -6.39
CA LEU A 58 9.50 1.78 -7.23
C LEU A 58 8.46 0.78 -6.72
N TRP A 59 7.20 1.11 -6.96
CA TRP A 59 6.11 0.25 -6.53
C TRP A 59 4.94 0.36 -7.50
N SER A 60 4.10 -0.66 -7.45
CA SER A 60 2.87 -0.71 -8.23
C SER A 60 1.76 -1.36 -7.43
N PHE A 61 0.53 -0.92 -7.69
CA PHE A 61 -0.64 -1.64 -7.24
C PHE A 61 -1.19 -2.42 -8.43
N PHE A 62 -1.63 -3.65 -8.18
CA PHE A 62 -2.31 -4.45 -9.18
C PHE A 62 -3.68 -4.77 -8.62
N LEU A 63 -4.72 -4.10 -9.16
CA LEU A 63 -6.04 -4.17 -8.55
C LEU A 63 -6.71 -5.52 -8.74
N SER A 64 -6.24 -6.33 -9.70
CA SER A 64 -6.72 -7.69 -9.84
C SER A 64 -6.19 -8.63 -8.78
N GLY A 65 -5.16 -8.21 -8.04
CA GLY A 65 -4.49 -9.06 -7.07
C GLY A 65 -3.44 -9.96 -7.67
N LYS A 66 -3.18 -9.88 -8.98
CA LYS A 66 -2.21 -10.73 -9.65
C LYS A 66 -0.96 -9.93 -9.97
N PRO A 67 0.22 -10.42 -9.56
CA PRO A 67 1.46 -9.69 -9.86
C PRO A 67 1.65 -9.56 -11.36
N TRP A 68 2.11 -8.38 -11.74
CA TRP A 68 2.45 -8.04 -13.12
C TRP A 68 1.27 -8.09 -14.09
N ASP A 69 0.03 -8.03 -13.56
CA ASP A 69 -1.15 -7.87 -14.41
C ASP A 69 -1.25 -6.42 -14.82
N ARG A 70 -0.62 -6.09 -15.93
CA ARG A 70 -0.47 -4.70 -16.36
C ARG A 70 -1.79 -4.01 -16.65
N SER A 71 -2.83 -4.77 -16.96
CA SER A 71 -4.13 -4.15 -17.24
C SER A 71 -4.75 -3.50 -16.01
N THR A 72 -4.31 -3.87 -14.82
CA THR A 72 -4.83 -3.30 -13.58
C THR A 72 -3.75 -2.58 -12.78
N GLU A 73 -2.61 -2.26 -13.41
CA GLU A 73 -1.49 -1.65 -12.71
C GLU A 73 -1.67 -0.16 -12.53
N TYR A 74 -1.45 0.31 -11.29
CA TYR A 74 -1.38 1.73 -10.96
C TYR A 74 -0.03 1.99 -10.31
N ALA A 75 0.66 3.01 -10.76
CA ALA A 75 1.98 3.34 -10.24
C ALA A 75 2.19 4.85 -10.31
N LEU A 76 3.29 5.32 -9.74
CA LEU A 76 3.68 6.70 -9.93
C LEU A 76 4.24 6.87 -11.33
N PRO A 77 4.06 8.03 -11.94
CA PRO A 77 4.62 8.25 -13.27
C PRO A 77 6.14 8.12 -13.23
N GLY A 78 6.70 7.41 -14.20
CA GLY A 78 8.13 7.30 -14.34
C GLY A 78 8.67 8.35 -15.27
N ASP A 79 9.98 8.47 -15.30
CA ASP A 79 10.65 9.42 -16.15
C ASP A 79 11.01 8.84 -17.51
N ASP A 80 10.91 7.52 -17.63
CA ASP A 80 11.34 6.87 -18.87
C ASP A 80 10.19 6.86 -19.86
N PRO A 81 10.30 7.58 -20.98
CA PRO A 81 9.20 7.59 -21.95
C PRO A 81 9.01 6.26 -22.67
N LEU A 82 9.94 5.32 -22.49
CA LEU A 82 9.79 4.02 -23.12
C LEU A 82 9.08 3.01 -22.22
N ASP A 83 8.76 3.39 -20.97
CA ASP A 83 8.01 2.51 -20.11
C ASP A 83 6.61 2.33 -20.65
N ASP A 84 6.05 1.17 -20.42
CA ASP A 84 4.65 0.92 -20.77
C ASP A 84 3.76 1.92 -20.05
N PRO A 85 2.71 2.39 -20.71
CA PRO A 85 1.80 3.29 -20.02
C PRO A 85 1.16 2.59 -18.83
N LYS A 86 1.17 3.28 -17.71
CA LYS A 86 0.53 2.81 -16.49
C LYS A 86 -0.47 3.84 -16.07
N GLN A 87 -1.50 3.40 -15.38
CA GLN A 87 -2.41 4.35 -14.81
C GLN A 87 -1.76 4.99 -13.60
N ALA A 88 -2.01 6.27 -13.41
CA ALA A 88 -1.36 7.02 -12.37
C ALA A 88 -2.09 6.81 -11.04
N ALA A 89 -1.35 6.38 -10.03
CA ALA A 89 -1.93 6.13 -8.71
C ALA A 89 -2.47 7.42 -8.10
N GLN A 90 -1.87 8.57 -8.40
CA GLN A 90 -2.35 9.83 -7.84
C GLN A 90 -3.68 10.27 -8.45
N GLU A 91 -4.14 9.60 -9.50
CA GLU A 91 -5.42 9.94 -10.12
C GLU A 91 -6.56 9.02 -9.69
N LEU A 92 -6.29 8.04 -8.83
CA LEU A 92 -7.36 7.16 -8.35
C LEU A 92 -7.70 7.54 -6.91
N PRO A 93 -8.86 8.17 -6.69
CA PRO A 93 -9.26 8.54 -5.33
C PRO A 93 -9.52 7.31 -4.46
N ILE A 94 -9.23 7.42 -3.19
CA ILE A 94 -9.41 6.31 -2.27
C ILE A 94 -10.81 5.70 -2.31
N PRO A 95 -11.90 6.48 -2.40
CA PRO A 95 -13.22 5.85 -2.47
C PRO A 95 -13.46 4.97 -3.69
N GLN A 96 -12.61 5.09 -4.72
CA GLN A 96 -12.78 4.32 -5.94
C GLN A 96 -11.93 3.05 -6.00
N VAL A 97 -11.11 2.77 -4.98
CA VAL A 97 -10.35 1.52 -4.97
C VAL A 97 -11.30 0.35 -4.69
N PRO A 98 -10.93 -0.87 -5.10
CA PRO A 98 -11.80 -2.02 -4.83
C PRO A 98 -12.04 -2.20 -3.35
N ALA A 99 -13.31 -2.38 -2.97
CA ALA A 99 -13.70 -2.51 -1.58
C ALA A 99 -14.09 -3.94 -1.22
N ASP A 100 -14.28 -4.80 -2.22
CA ASP A 100 -14.83 -6.12 -2.01
C ASP A 100 -13.80 -7.22 -2.11
N ARG A 101 -12.55 -6.89 -2.27
CA ARG A 101 -11.51 -7.91 -2.44
C ARG A 101 -10.17 -7.35 -2.04
N GLU A 102 -9.23 -8.25 -1.78
CA GLU A 102 -7.84 -7.90 -1.54
C GLU A 102 -7.16 -7.64 -2.86
N PHE A 103 -6.38 -6.57 -2.94
CA PHE A 103 -5.57 -6.30 -4.13
C PHE A 103 -4.10 -6.25 -3.71
N LEU A 104 -3.21 -6.14 -4.70
CA LEU A 104 -1.79 -6.33 -4.48
C LEU A 104 -1.04 -5.02 -4.53
N PHE A 105 -0.14 -4.82 -3.57
CA PHE A 105 0.87 -3.77 -3.61
C PHE A 105 2.22 -4.45 -3.72
N LEU A 106 2.97 -4.13 -4.79
CA LEU A 106 4.27 -4.70 -5.03
C LEU A 106 5.30 -3.59 -4.86
N PHE A 107 6.20 -3.78 -3.91
CA PHE A 107 7.21 -2.79 -3.56
C PHE A 107 8.58 -3.34 -3.88
N ASP A 108 9.40 -2.56 -4.59
CA ASP A 108 10.76 -2.95 -4.97
C ASP A 108 10.71 -4.05 -6.02
N TYR A 109 10.81 -3.66 -7.27
CA TYR A 109 10.64 -4.61 -8.38
C TYR A 109 11.70 -5.70 -8.39
N GLY A 110 12.87 -5.45 -7.80
CA GLY A 110 13.91 -6.46 -7.71
C GLY A 110 13.65 -7.48 -6.62
N ASP A 111 13.32 -7.01 -5.41
CA ASP A 111 13.11 -7.90 -4.27
C ASP A 111 11.67 -8.36 -4.15
N GLU A 112 10.75 -7.68 -4.83
CA GLU A 112 9.36 -8.09 -4.92
C GLU A 112 8.69 -8.35 -3.58
N TRP A 113 8.60 -7.33 -2.74
CA TRP A 113 7.76 -7.43 -1.57
C TRP A 113 6.30 -7.35 -2.00
N HIS A 114 5.54 -8.38 -1.71
CA HIS A 114 4.12 -8.45 -2.05
C HIS A 114 3.29 -8.24 -0.81
N PHE A 115 2.38 -7.28 -0.89
CA PHE A 115 1.47 -6.98 0.22
C PHE A 115 0.04 -7.10 -0.28
N GLY A 116 -0.81 -7.74 0.52
CA GLY A 116 -2.24 -7.74 0.25
C GLY A 116 -2.88 -6.55 0.91
N VAL A 117 -3.71 -5.83 0.20
CA VAL A 117 -4.34 -4.60 0.66
C VAL A 117 -5.84 -4.79 0.61
N LYS A 118 -6.52 -4.57 1.72
CA LYS A 118 -7.96 -4.77 1.77
C LYS A 118 -8.62 -3.68 2.60
N LEU A 119 -9.69 -3.12 2.09
CA LEU A 119 -10.49 -2.18 2.85
C LEU A 119 -11.23 -2.94 3.94
N VAL A 120 -11.03 -2.56 5.19
CA VAL A 120 -11.63 -3.25 6.33
C VAL A 120 -12.64 -2.38 7.08
N GLY A 121 -12.71 -1.10 6.77
CA GLY A 121 -13.71 -0.26 7.42
C GLY A 121 -13.75 1.12 6.84
N THR A 122 -14.88 1.77 7.01
CA THR A 122 -15.03 3.19 6.74
C THR A 122 -15.47 3.82 8.04
N GLY A 123 -15.17 5.07 8.19
CA GLY A 123 -15.34 5.56 9.51
C GLY A 123 -15.80 6.95 9.68
N GLN A 124 -15.44 7.45 10.81
CA GLN A 124 -15.85 8.72 11.33
C GLN A 124 -15.38 9.85 10.43
N PRO A 125 -16.05 10.98 10.47
CA PRO A 125 -15.56 12.14 9.75
C PRO A 125 -14.15 12.53 10.21
N THR A 126 -13.39 13.10 9.28
CA THR A 126 -12.04 13.56 9.54
C THR A 126 -12.05 14.58 10.68
N ARG A 127 -11.12 14.45 11.60
CA ARG A 127 -10.99 15.36 12.72
C ARG A 127 -9.89 16.37 12.46
N PRO A 128 -10.07 17.62 12.87
CA PRO A 128 -9.04 18.62 12.69
C PRO A 128 -7.76 18.24 13.43
N GLY A 129 -6.63 18.57 12.84
CA GLY A 129 -5.35 18.36 13.49
C GLY A 129 -4.78 16.98 13.35
N VAL A 130 -5.52 16.06 12.74
CA VAL A 130 -5.03 14.70 12.54
C VAL A 130 -4.47 14.59 11.14
N ARG A 131 -3.29 14.00 11.02
CA ARG A 131 -2.67 13.79 9.72
C ARG A 131 -2.98 12.42 9.16
N TYR A 132 -3.23 12.38 7.88
CA TYR A 132 -3.50 11.14 7.15
C TYR A 132 -2.53 11.04 5.98
N PRO A 133 -2.09 9.84 5.58
CA PRO A 133 -2.49 8.53 6.13
C PRO A 133 -1.98 8.36 7.56
N ARG A 134 -2.71 7.58 8.34
CA ARG A 134 -2.39 7.40 9.75
C ARG A 134 -2.33 5.92 10.08
N LEU A 135 -1.26 5.50 10.73
CA LEU A 135 -1.14 4.12 11.19
C LEU A 135 -2.00 3.94 12.43
N VAL A 136 -2.99 3.07 12.38
CA VAL A 136 -3.95 2.92 13.47
C VAL A 136 -3.86 1.58 14.17
N ALA A 137 -3.22 0.58 13.57
CA ALA A 137 -3.09 -0.73 14.22
C ALA A 137 -1.91 -1.47 13.63
N THR A 138 -1.29 -2.30 14.46
CA THR A 138 -0.18 -3.14 14.04
C THR A 138 -0.37 -4.54 14.61
N HIS A 139 0.14 -5.53 13.90
CA HIS A 139 0.16 -6.90 14.37
C HIS A 139 1.43 -7.57 13.85
N GLY A 140 2.22 -8.09 14.76
CA GLY A 140 3.45 -8.75 14.41
C GLY A 140 4.60 -7.78 14.20
N GLN A 141 5.80 -8.28 14.37
CA GLN A 141 7.00 -7.49 14.18
C GLN A 141 7.39 -7.54 12.72
N ALA A 142 7.55 -6.37 12.12
CA ALA A 142 7.92 -6.31 10.71
C ALA A 142 9.32 -6.85 10.52
N PRO A 143 9.56 -7.60 9.43
CA PRO A 143 10.92 -8.06 9.12
C PRO A 143 11.77 -6.91 8.62
N PRO A 144 13.09 -7.06 8.63
CA PRO A 144 13.93 -6.04 8.00
C PRO A 144 13.70 -6.03 6.51
N GLN A 145 13.85 -4.87 5.92
CA GLN A 145 13.70 -4.71 4.47
C GLN A 145 14.72 -5.55 3.73
N TYR A 146 15.92 -5.64 4.28
CA TYR A 146 16.99 -6.47 3.74
C TYR A 146 17.44 -7.43 4.83
N PRO A 147 17.89 -8.63 4.47
CA PRO A 147 18.39 -9.55 5.50
C PRO A 147 19.67 -9.01 6.10
N GLU A 148 19.88 -9.35 7.36
CA GLU A 148 21.16 -9.06 7.96
C GLU A 148 22.20 -9.91 7.31
N THR A 149 23.34 -9.33 6.97
CA THR A 149 24.40 -10.11 6.41
C THR A 149 25.37 -10.40 7.54
N ASP A 150 25.76 -11.66 7.62
CA ASP A 150 26.78 -12.01 8.53
C ASP A 150 28.05 -11.72 7.89
N GLU A 151 28.57 -10.65 8.19
CA GLU A 151 29.73 -10.35 7.55
C GLU A 151 30.77 -10.97 8.15
N GLU A 152 31.11 -11.71 8.16
CA GLU A 152 32.12 -12.24 8.76
C GLU A 152 32.93 -12.60 8.38
#